data_1644463b54c06bce9ac3f876093a8966
#
_entry.id   1644463b54c06bce9ac3f876093a8966
#
_cell.length_a   1.000
_cell.length_b   1.000
_cell.length_c   1.000
_cell.angle_alpha   90.00
_cell.angle_beta   90.00
_cell.angle_gamma   90.00
#
_symmetry.space_group_name_H-M   'P 1'
#
loop_
_entity.id
_entity.type
_entity.pdbx_description
1 polymer ?
#
loop_
_entity_poly.entity_id
_entity_poly.type
_entity_poly.pdbx_seq_one_letter_code
_entity_poly.pdbx_strand_id
1 'polypeptide(L)'
;GSEMCIRDSLYTSKADIVGFKNPEELAEKYNNVLYHRHQYARIEIFKNHFYIKEYDENVYEIIYKLKRYAESGIKNYTHSVDLWMKNSGLIIDCDEKKNALRNLFKNSKVAFIYGAAGTGKSTMINYISSLFKDKQKIFLANTNPAVENLRRKVTAEHAEFVTITKFLSKDVSNDCDILCLDECSTISNRDMVRVLQRAQCKLLVLVGDIYQIESILFGNWFNIAYKVMPKDSVAELTRPHRTTVQGLIEVWNKVREITEDRLEFITRNGLSSTLDESIFSRTEEDEIVLCLNYDGIYGINNINKFLQSNNVNPSINWGVLSYKVGDPVLFNESNRFAPLVYNNLKGKIL
;
A
#
# COMPACT_ATOMS: atom_id res chain seq x y z
N GLY A 1 -1.34 -20.99 -10.88
CA GLY A 1 -2.58 -20.33 -11.32
C GLY A 1 -3.70 -20.38 -10.28
N SER A 2 -3.86 -21.52 -9.57
CA SER A 2 -4.91 -21.70 -8.55
C SER A 2 -4.61 -20.93 -7.24
N GLU A 3 -3.35 -20.74 -6.87
CA GLU A 3 -2.99 -19.99 -5.66
C GLU A 3 -3.25 -18.49 -5.78
N MET A 4 -3.17 -17.91 -6.97
CA MET A 4 -3.45 -16.49 -7.18
C MET A 4 -4.94 -16.15 -7.04
N CYS A 5 -5.83 -17.01 -7.52
CA CYS A 5 -7.28 -16.78 -7.40
C CYS A 5 -7.79 -16.89 -5.95
N ILE A 6 -7.13 -17.68 -5.10
CA ILE A 6 -7.53 -17.84 -3.68
C ILE A 6 -7.10 -16.64 -2.84
N ARG A 7 -6.06 -15.89 -3.25
CA ARG A 7 -5.58 -14.71 -2.51
C ARG A 7 -6.47 -13.48 -2.65
N ASP A 8 -7.18 -13.34 -3.77
CA ASP A 8 -7.94 -12.14 -4.10
C ASP A 8 -9.40 -12.18 -3.62
N SER A 9 -9.86 -13.33 -3.14
CA SER A 9 -11.25 -13.53 -2.72
C SER A 9 -11.34 -14.08 -1.30
N LEU A 10 -12.17 -13.45 -0.47
CA LEU A 10 -12.50 -13.97 0.86
C LEU A 10 -13.22 -15.31 0.76
N TYR A 11 -14.03 -15.51 -0.28
CA TYR A 11 -14.82 -16.70 -0.54
C TYR A 11 -14.50 -17.26 -1.92
N THR A 12 -14.20 -18.56 -1.99
CA THR A 12 -13.98 -19.28 -3.25
C THR A 12 -15.21 -20.12 -3.58
N SER A 13 -15.80 -19.88 -4.76
CA SER A 13 -16.92 -20.68 -5.21
C SER A 13 -16.51 -22.14 -5.44
N LYS A 14 -17.37 -23.09 -5.10
CA LYS A 14 -17.15 -24.51 -5.41
C LYS A 14 -16.90 -24.73 -6.91
N ALA A 15 -17.52 -23.94 -7.78
CA ALA A 15 -17.34 -24.02 -9.23
C ALA A 15 -15.92 -23.64 -9.69
N ASP A 16 -15.20 -22.79 -8.91
CA ASP A 16 -13.86 -22.33 -9.22
C ASP A 16 -12.76 -23.29 -8.73
N ILE A 17 -13.14 -24.32 -7.95
CA ILE A 17 -12.21 -25.33 -7.44
C ILE A 17 -12.03 -26.43 -8.48
N VAL A 18 -10.99 -26.29 -9.29
CA VAL A 18 -10.67 -27.22 -10.39
C VAL A 18 -9.74 -28.34 -9.91
N GLY A 19 -9.98 -29.57 -10.38
CA GLY A 19 -9.09 -30.72 -10.13
C GLY A 19 -9.47 -31.59 -8.95
N PHE A 20 -10.52 -31.28 -8.20
CA PHE A 20 -11.01 -32.07 -7.07
C PHE A 20 -12.47 -32.52 -7.28
N LYS A 21 -12.71 -33.82 -7.13
CA LYS A 21 -14.06 -34.40 -7.28
C LYS A 21 -14.99 -34.04 -6.10
N ASN A 22 -14.43 -33.92 -4.90
CA ASN A 22 -15.19 -33.67 -3.68
C ASN A 22 -14.42 -32.65 -2.77
N PRO A 23 -14.54 -31.34 -3.03
CA PRO A 23 -13.85 -30.32 -2.23
C PRO A 23 -14.31 -30.29 -0.76
N GLU A 24 -15.56 -30.66 -0.46
CA GLU A 24 -16.07 -30.72 0.91
C GLU A 24 -15.33 -31.77 1.74
N GLU A 25 -15.11 -32.95 1.19
CA GLU A 25 -14.36 -34.00 1.87
C GLU A 25 -12.91 -33.60 2.13
N LEU A 26 -12.29 -32.86 1.19
CA LEU A 26 -10.95 -32.32 1.38
C LEU A 26 -10.89 -31.28 2.49
N ALA A 27 -11.87 -30.38 2.54
CA ALA A 27 -11.96 -29.39 3.62
C ALA A 27 -12.14 -30.08 4.98
N GLU A 28 -12.96 -31.14 5.05
CA GLU A 28 -13.15 -31.93 6.26
C GLU A 28 -11.85 -32.65 6.67
N LYS A 29 -11.17 -33.32 5.75
CA LYS A 29 -9.87 -33.97 6.00
C LYS A 29 -8.83 -32.96 6.50
N TYR A 30 -8.74 -31.79 5.85
CA TYR A 30 -7.86 -30.73 6.30
C TYR A 30 -8.21 -30.27 7.73
N ASN A 31 -9.48 -30.01 8.00
CA ASN A 31 -9.93 -29.57 9.32
C ASN A 31 -9.65 -30.59 10.42
N ASN A 32 -9.74 -31.89 10.11
CA ASN A 32 -9.51 -32.98 11.07
C ASN A 32 -8.03 -33.16 11.46
N VAL A 33 -7.08 -32.69 10.63
CA VAL A 33 -5.65 -32.76 10.95
C VAL A 33 -5.11 -31.46 11.53
N LEU A 34 -5.94 -30.40 11.62
CA LEU A 34 -5.53 -29.15 12.23
C LEU A 34 -5.25 -29.32 13.74
N TYR A 35 -4.05 -28.90 14.13
CA TYR A 35 -3.70 -28.84 15.53
C TYR A 35 -4.63 -27.87 16.28
N HIS A 36 -4.97 -28.18 17.53
CA HIS A 36 -5.96 -27.40 18.32
C HIS A 36 -5.69 -25.90 18.38
N ARG A 37 -4.41 -25.47 18.33
CA ARG A 37 -4.04 -24.05 18.30
C ARG A 37 -4.21 -23.38 16.92
N HIS A 38 -4.48 -24.16 15.88
CA HIS A 38 -4.65 -23.66 14.51
C HIS A 38 -6.10 -23.74 14.02
N GLN A 39 -7.06 -23.88 14.93
CA GLN A 39 -8.49 -23.98 14.59
C GLN A 39 -9.03 -22.70 13.92
N TYR A 40 -8.35 -21.56 14.06
CA TYR A 40 -8.62 -20.34 13.31
C TYR A 40 -8.43 -20.49 11.79
N ALA A 41 -7.57 -21.42 11.37
CA ALA A 41 -7.29 -21.68 9.95
C ALA A 41 -8.25 -22.71 9.35
N ARG A 42 -9.34 -23.09 10.03
CA ARG A 42 -10.35 -24.01 9.47
C ARG A 42 -10.94 -23.47 8.18
N ILE A 43 -11.20 -24.40 7.25
CA ILE A 43 -12.00 -24.13 6.07
C ILE A 43 -13.48 -24.34 6.44
N GLU A 44 -14.27 -23.30 6.28
CA GLU A 44 -15.71 -23.34 6.46
C GLU A 44 -16.42 -23.19 5.11
N ILE A 45 -17.69 -23.63 5.07
CA ILE A 45 -18.49 -23.65 3.85
C ILE A 45 -19.78 -22.88 4.11
N PHE A 46 -20.08 -21.90 3.27
CA PHE A 46 -21.33 -21.17 3.28
C PHE A 46 -21.87 -21.02 1.85
N LYS A 47 -23.07 -21.49 1.58
CA LYS A 47 -23.74 -21.39 0.26
C LYS A 47 -22.83 -21.73 -0.92
N ASN A 48 -22.22 -22.89 -0.94
CA ASN A 48 -21.29 -23.32 -1.99
C ASN A 48 -19.99 -22.51 -2.12
N HIS A 49 -19.62 -21.71 -1.12
CA HIS A 49 -18.34 -21.02 -1.06
C HIS A 49 -17.51 -21.56 0.09
N PHE A 50 -16.22 -21.72 -0.16
CA PHE A 50 -15.22 -22.12 0.82
C PHE A 50 -14.46 -20.88 1.27
N TYR A 51 -14.16 -20.79 2.58
CA TYR A 51 -13.38 -19.69 3.14
C TYR A 51 -12.62 -20.14 4.37
N ILE A 52 -11.54 -19.42 4.68
CA ILE A 52 -10.79 -19.63 5.91
C ILE A 52 -11.45 -18.83 7.02
N LYS A 53 -11.81 -19.49 8.11
CA LYS A 53 -12.53 -18.90 9.25
C LYS A 53 -11.89 -17.61 9.76
N GLU A 54 -10.57 -17.61 9.98
CA GLU A 54 -9.84 -16.43 10.46
C GLU A 54 -10.02 -15.21 9.54
N TYR A 55 -10.04 -15.42 8.23
CA TYR A 55 -10.12 -14.30 7.29
C TYR A 55 -11.48 -13.63 7.34
N ASP A 56 -12.54 -14.40 7.46
CA ASP A 56 -13.90 -13.90 7.61
C ASP A 56 -14.07 -13.17 8.95
N GLU A 57 -13.67 -13.79 10.05
CA GLU A 57 -13.72 -13.20 11.40
C GLU A 57 -12.95 -11.88 11.47
N ASN A 58 -11.75 -11.84 10.92
CA ASN A 58 -10.94 -10.61 10.87
C ASN A 58 -11.62 -9.50 10.08
N VAL A 59 -12.15 -9.79 8.89
CA VAL A 59 -12.87 -8.80 8.09
C VAL A 59 -14.12 -8.31 8.82
N TYR A 60 -14.88 -9.22 9.41
CA TYR A 60 -16.06 -8.86 10.19
C TYR A 60 -15.70 -7.90 11.34
N GLU A 61 -14.66 -8.21 12.12
CA GLU A 61 -14.21 -7.36 13.24
C GLU A 61 -13.75 -5.99 12.75
N ILE A 62 -12.96 -5.94 11.65
CA ILE A 62 -12.50 -4.68 11.06
C ILE A 62 -13.70 -3.82 10.65
N ILE A 63 -14.61 -4.37 9.84
CA ILE A 63 -15.76 -3.63 9.32
C ILE A 63 -16.69 -3.19 10.44
N TYR A 64 -16.90 -4.05 11.44
CA TYR A 64 -17.69 -3.69 12.62
C TYR A 64 -17.11 -2.48 13.36
N LYS A 65 -15.81 -2.48 13.64
CA LYS A 65 -15.13 -1.35 14.30
C LYS A 65 -15.14 -0.08 13.45
N LEU A 66 -14.89 -0.20 12.15
CA LEU A 66 -14.93 0.95 11.22
C LEU A 66 -16.34 1.55 11.15
N LYS A 67 -17.39 0.73 11.13
CA LYS A 67 -18.77 1.21 11.18
C LYS A 67 -19.07 1.98 12.46
N ARG A 68 -18.54 1.55 13.60
CA ARG A 68 -18.67 2.31 14.86
C ARG A 68 -18.00 3.69 14.80
N TYR A 69 -16.84 3.83 14.16
CA TYR A 69 -16.25 5.14 13.87
C TYR A 69 -17.13 5.98 12.92
N ALA A 70 -17.89 5.34 12.05
CA ALA A 70 -18.76 6.02 11.09
C ALA A 70 -20.16 6.38 11.62
N GLU A 71 -20.51 6.03 12.87
CA GLU A 71 -21.82 6.34 13.47
C GLU A 71 -22.03 7.83 13.73
N SER A 72 -20.98 8.61 13.90
CA SER A 72 -21.06 10.02 14.20
C SER A 72 -19.84 10.78 13.68
N GLY A 73 -20.07 11.99 13.19
CA GLY A 73 -19.00 12.90 12.75
C GLY A 73 -18.63 13.96 13.79
N ILE A 74 -17.92 14.98 13.30
CA ILE A 74 -17.55 16.15 14.06
C ILE A 74 -18.63 17.22 13.90
N LYS A 75 -19.13 17.70 15.02
CA LYS A 75 -20.14 18.79 15.02
C LYS A 75 -19.56 20.06 14.37
N ASN A 76 -20.34 20.68 13.48
CA ASN A 76 -19.95 21.88 12.72
C ASN A 76 -18.68 21.73 11.85
N TYR A 77 -18.34 20.49 11.48
CA TYR A 77 -17.09 20.18 10.75
C TYR A 77 -16.93 21.01 9.46
N THR A 78 -17.95 21.02 8.60
CA THR A 78 -17.89 21.74 7.30
C THR A 78 -17.61 23.23 7.49
N HIS A 79 -18.22 23.87 8.49
CA HIS A 79 -17.97 25.27 8.81
C HIS A 79 -16.52 25.51 9.28
N SER A 80 -15.99 24.60 10.12
CA SER A 80 -14.60 24.66 10.58
C SER A 80 -13.62 24.50 9.41
N VAL A 81 -13.90 23.63 8.47
CA VAL A 81 -13.09 23.43 7.24
C VAL A 81 -13.13 24.69 6.37
N ASP A 82 -14.30 25.30 6.17
CA ASP A 82 -14.44 26.52 5.36
C ASP A 82 -13.70 27.70 5.99
N LEU A 83 -13.73 27.85 7.31
CA LEU A 83 -12.95 28.85 8.03
C LEU A 83 -11.44 28.57 7.91
N TRP A 84 -11.03 27.32 8.08
CA TRP A 84 -9.62 26.95 7.91
C TRP A 84 -9.14 27.22 6.48
N MET A 85 -9.91 26.88 5.44
CA MET A 85 -9.56 27.16 4.05
C MET A 85 -9.37 28.66 3.78
N LYS A 86 -10.14 29.53 4.43
CA LYS A 86 -10.01 30.98 4.30
C LYS A 86 -8.77 31.54 5.00
N ASN A 87 -8.38 30.94 6.14
CA ASN A 87 -7.39 31.51 7.04
C ASN A 87 -6.00 30.85 6.94
N SER A 88 -5.92 29.64 6.38
CA SER A 88 -4.66 28.87 6.35
C SER A 88 -3.63 29.39 5.36
N GLY A 89 -4.01 30.20 4.40
CA GLY A 89 -3.15 30.63 3.28
C GLY A 89 -2.78 29.50 2.31
N LEU A 90 -3.28 28.28 2.54
CA LEU A 90 -3.00 27.12 1.69
C LEU A 90 -3.89 27.13 0.45
N ILE A 91 -3.28 26.99 -0.71
CA ILE A 91 -4.02 26.84 -1.97
C ILE A 91 -4.32 25.35 -2.16
N ILE A 92 -5.60 25.00 -2.14
CA ILE A 92 -6.03 23.64 -2.49
C ILE A 92 -6.16 23.56 -4.01
N ASP A 93 -5.40 22.65 -4.61
CA ASP A 93 -5.13 22.54 -6.04
C ASP A 93 -6.33 22.13 -6.91
N CYS A 94 -7.38 21.53 -6.33
CA CYS A 94 -8.57 21.13 -7.07
C CYS A 94 -9.83 21.06 -6.21
N ASP A 95 -10.99 21.15 -6.87
CA ASP A 95 -12.30 21.10 -6.20
C ASP A 95 -12.62 19.72 -5.63
N GLU A 96 -12.11 18.64 -6.22
CA GLU A 96 -12.21 17.28 -5.69
C GLU A 96 -11.70 17.21 -4.25
N LYS A 97 -10.49 17.73 -3.99
CA LYS A 97 -9.90 17.76 -2.65
C LYS A 97 -10.62 18.72 -1.69
N LYS A 98 -11.11 19.88 -2.19
CA LYS A 98 -11.93 20.80 -1.38
C LYS A 98 -13.20 20.13 -0.89
N ASN A 99 -13.91 19.45 -1.80
CA ASN A 99 -15.15 18.77 -1.49
C ASN A 99 -14.91 17.56 -0.56
N ALA A 100 -13.84 16.81 -0.82
CA ALA A 100 -13.42 15.74 0.07
C ALA A 100 -13.18 16.24 1.50
N LEU A 101 -12.38 17.29 1.67
CA LEU A 101 -12.09 17.88 2.99
C LEU A 101 -13.37 18.32 3.72
N ARG A 102 -14.36 18.91 3.03
CA ARG A 102 -15.63 19.33 3.62
C ARG A 102 -16.50 18.20 4.12
N ASN A 103 -16.33 16.99 3.57
CA ASN A 103 -17.21 15.86 3.84
C ASN A 103 -16.59 14.82 4.77
N LEU A 104 -15.27 14.61 4.74
CA LEU A 104 -14.58 13.47 5.37
C LEU A 104 -15.02 13.17 6.81
N PHE A 105 -15.14 14.19 7.66
CA PHE A 105 -15.50 14.02 9.06
C PHE A 105 -16.85 14.66 9.44
N LYS A 106 -17.66 15.00 8.45
CA LYS A 106 -18.97 15.59 8.68
C LYS A 106 -19.91 14.62 9.41
N ASN A 107 -19.98 13.39 8.93
CA ASN A 107 -20.90 12.36 9.43
C ASN A 107 -20.18 11.13 9.99
N SER A 108 -18.86 11.10 9.97
CA SER A 108 -18.03 9.96 10.33
C SER A 108 -16.77 10.40 11.06
N LYS A 109 -16.24 9.58 11.95
CA LYS A 109 -14.90 9.75 12.57
C LYS A 109 -13.84 8.90 11.89
N VAL A 110 -14.18 8.15 10.86
CA VAL A 110 -13.25 7.50 9.96
C VAL A 110 -13.34 8.11 8.58
N ALA A 111 -12.17 8.43 8.00
CA ALA A 111 -12.03 8.95 6.65
C ALA A 111 -11.21 7.99 5.80
N PHE A 112 -11.71 7.68 4.63
CA PHE A 112 -11.03 6.87 3.62
C PHE A 112 -10.57 7.76 2.47
N ILE A 113 -9.29 7.64 2.09
CA ILE A 113 -8.72 8.38 0.97
C ILE A 113 -8.18 7.36 -0.02
N TYR A 114 -8.93 7.13 -1.08
CA TYR A 114 -8.57 6.24 -2.18
C TYR A 114 -7.97 7.04 -3.34
N GLY A 115 -7.04 6.45 -4.05
CA GLY A 115 -6.51 7.06 -5.26
C GLY A 115 -5.25 6.36 -5.76
N ALA A 116 -5.01 6.45 -7.06
CA ALA A 116 -3.80 5.94 -7.69
C ALA A 116 -2.52 6.63 -7.18
N ALA A 117 -1.37 6.07 -7.51
CA ALA A 117 -0.10 6.74 -7.27
C ALA A 117 -0.07 8.11 -7.98
N GLY A 118 0.30 9.16 -7.24
CA GLY A 118 0.40 10.52 -7.81
C GLY A 118 -0.90 11.33 -7.86
N THR A 119 -2.01 10.86 -7.30
CA THR A 119 -3.28 11.62 -7.21
C THR A 119 -3.32 12.64 -6.06
N GLY A 120 -2.28 12.69 -5.22
CA GLY A 120 -2.19 13.67 -4.14
C GLY A 120 -2.71 13.18 -2.80
N LYS A 121 -2.70 11.88 -2.53
CA LYS A 121 -3.07 11.30 -1.22
C LYS A 121 -2.27 11.92 -0.06
N SER A 122 -0.94 12.02 -0.19
CA SER A 122 -0.10 12.66 0.82
C SER A 122 -0.41 14.15 1.00
N THR A 123 -0.83 14.84 -0.07
CA THR A 123 -1.30 16.23 0.00
C THR A 123 -2.58 16.33 0.84
N MET A 124 -3.51 15.39 0.69
CA MET A 124 -4.72 15.32 1.53
C MET A 124 -4.37 15.09 3.01
N ILE A 125 -3.39 14.22 3.30
CA ILE A 125 -2.88 14.02 4.67
C ILE A 125 -2.32 15.34 5.22
N ASN A 126 -1.58 16.11 4.42
CA ASN A 126 -1.07 17.43 4.81
C ASN A 126 -2.20 18.41 5.15
N TYR A 127 -3.25 18.47 4.31
CA TYR A 127 -4.38 19.35 4.59
C TYR A 127 -5.11 18.95 5.89
N ILE A 128 -5.34 17.66 6.12
CA ILE A 128 -5.92 17.16 7.37
C ILE A 128 -5.02 17.49 8.55
N SER A 129 -3.70 17.29 8.42
CA SER A 129 -2.73 17.59 9.48
C SER A 129 -2.72 19.08 9.84
N SER A 130 -2.83 19.96 8.85
CA SER A 130 -2.90 21.40 9.04
C SER A 130 -4.24 21.85 9.65
N LEU A 131 -5.37 21.27 9.21
CA LEU A 131 -6.68 21.52 9.78
C LEU A 131 -6.74 21.18 11.27
N PHE A 132 -6.05 20.12 11.67
CA PHE A 132 -5.95 19.64 13.06
C PHE A 132 -4.56 19.91 13.66
N LYS A 133 -4.00 21.10 13.45
CA LYS A 133 -2.63 21.47 13.80
C LYS A 133 -2.26 21.10 15.25
N ASP A 134 -3.11 21.45 16.22
CA ASP A 134 -2.86 21.29 17.65
C ASP A 134 -3.19 19.89 18.20
N LYS A 135 -3.52 18.92 17.33
CA LYS A 135 -3.90 17.57 17.73
C LYS A 135 -2.71 16.63 17.68
N GLN A 136 -2.66 15.69 18.62
CA GLN A 136 -1.67 14.60 18.61
C GLN A 136 -1.97 13.61 17.48
N LYS A 137 -0.97 13.30 16.67
CA LYS A 137 -1.10 12.48 15.47
C LYS A 137 -0.11 11.33 15.49
N ILE A 138 -0.58 10.15 15.12
CA ILE A 138 0.29 9.00 14.85
C ILE A 138 0.09 8.60 13.39
N PHE A 139 1.20 8.51 12.66
CA PHE A 139 1.23 8.08 11.26
C PHE A 139 1.85 6.70 11.18
N LEU A 140 1.12 5.76 10.57
CA LEU A 140 1.53 4.38 10.41
C LEU A 140 1.71 4.02 8.93
N ALA A 141 2.74 3.24 8.66
CA ALA A 141 2.90 2.53 7.40
C ALA A 141 3.50 1.14 7.64
N ASN A 142 3.42 0.25 6.65
CA ASN A 142 3.80 -1.14 6.83
C ASN A 142 5.33 -1.36 6.93
N THR A 143 6.12 -0.50 6.27
CA THR A 143 7.58 -0.65 6.17
C THR A 143 8.32 0.62 6.58
N ASN A 144 9.59 0.50 7.01
CA ASN A 144 10.43 1.66 7.33
C ASN A 144 10.58 2.64 6.13
N PRO A 145 10.84 2.19 4.88
CA PRO A 145 10.88 3.10 3.74
C PRO A 145 9.57 3.85 3.51
N ALA A 146 8.42 3.21 3.72
CA ALA A 146 7.11 3.87 3.61
C ALA A 146 6.93 4.93 4.71
N VAL A 147 7.32 4.64 5.94
CA VAL A 147 7.31 5.61 7.05
C VAL A 147 8.20 6.82 6.75
N GLU A 148 9.44 6.61 6.27
CA GLU A 148 10.35 7.70 5.91
C GLU A 148 9.83 8.52 4.72
N ASN A 149 9.23 7.87 3.72
CA ASN A 149 8.60 8.56 2.61
C ASN A 149 7.41 9.42 3.07
N LEU A 150 6.60 8.89 3.99
CA LEU A 150 5.49 9.62 4.59
C LEU A 150 5.99 10.82 5.40
N ARG A 151 7.02 10.63 6.23
CA ARG A 151 7.66 11.70 7.03
C ARG A 151 8.20 12.84 6.18
N ARG A 152 8.79 12.54 5.01
CA ARG A 152 9.29 13.56 4.08
C ARG A 152 8.18 14.33 3.39
N LYS A 153 7.02 13.71 3.16
CA LYS A 153 5.91 14.31 2.41
C LYS A 153 4.90 15.02 3.29
N VAL A 154 4.81 14.64 4.56
CA VAL A 154 3.81 15.16 5.49
C VAL A 154 4.48 16.07 6.50
N THR A 155 4.11 17.35 6.43
CA THR A 155 4.50 18.35 7.42
C THR A 155 3.42 18.38 8.50
N ALA A 156 3.72 17.86 9.69
CA ALA A 156 2.76 17.81 10.79
C ALA A 156 3.44 18.15 12.12
N GLU A 157 2.83 19.05 12.87
CA GLU A 157 3.18 19.32 14.27
C GLU A 157 2.55 18.24 15.16
N HIS A 158 3.13 17.97 16.32
CA HIS A 158 2.65 16.96 17.28
C HIS A 158 2.40 15.59 16.63
N ALA A 159 3.41 15.10 15.90
CA ALA A 159 3.30 13.91 15.07
C ALA A 159 4.38 12.88 15.36
N GLU A 160 3.98 11.61 15.46
CA GLU A 160 4.87 10.46 15.51
C GLU A 160 4.69 9.63 14.23
N PHE A 161 5.81 9.17 13.64
CA PHE A 161 5.83 8.36 12.42
C PHE A 161 6.49 7.02 12.74
N VAL A 162 5.74 5.94 12.67
CA VAL A 162 6.23 4.60 13.05
C VAL A 162 5.66 3.52 12.14
N THR A 163 6.33 2.37 12.11
CA THR A 163 5.80 1.19 11.43
C THR A 163 4.66 0.56 12.25
N ILE A 164 3.75 -0.16 11.56
CA ILE A 164 2.69 -0.94 12.21
C ILE A 164 3.29 -1.89 13.24
N THR A 165 4.36 -2.60 12.91
CA THR A 165 5.05 -3.52 13.83
C THR A 165 5.51 -2.80 15.11
N LYS A 166 6.10 -1.62 14.98
CA LYS A 166 6.54 -0.82 16.13
C LYS A 166 5.34 -0.29 16.93
N PHE A 167 4.29 0.16 16.26
CA PHE A 167 3.04 0.58 16.93
C PHE A 167 2.41 -0.55 17.73
N LEU A 168 2.46 -1.79 17.23
CA LEU A 168 1.92 -2.97 17.93
C LEU A 168 2.81 -3.46 19.05
N SER A 169 4.06 -3.00 19.18
CA SER A 169 4.89 -3.21 20.36
C SER A 169 4.40 -2.33 21.53
N LYS A 170 4.85 -2.64 22.77
CA LYS A 170 4.45 -1.84 23.94
C LYS A 170 5.23 -0.53 24.07
N ASP A 171 6.19 -0.28 23.21
CA ASP A 171 7.17 0.84 23.34
C ASP A 171 6.65 2.16 22.74
N VAL A 172 5.51 2.15 22.08
CA VAL A 172 4.90 3.33 21.46
C VAL A 172 3.55 3.61 22.11
N SER A 173 3.25 4.89 22.32
CA SER A 173 1.92 5.30 22.79
C SER A 173 0.84 4.86 21.79
N ASN A 174 -0.31 4.45 22.30
CA ASN A 174 -1.48 4.11 21.49
C ASN A 174 -2.60 5.16 21.61
N ASP A 175 -2.37 6.22 22.41
CA ASP A 175 -3.31 7.34 22.59
C ASP A 175 -2.93 8.51 21.71
N CYS A 176 -3.86 8.91 20.87
CA CYS A 176 -3.72 10.07 19.98
C CYS A 176 -5.09 10.64 19.61
N ASP A 177 -5.11 11.87 19.11
CA ASP A 177 -6.35 12.44 18.57
C ASP A 177 -6.63 11.86 17.17
N ILE A 178 -5.59 11.67 16.34
CA ILE A 178 -5.70 11.21 14.96
C ILE A 178 -4.71 10.08 14.71
N LEU A 179 -5.22 8.95 14.26
CA LEU A 179 -4.43 7.85 13.74
C LEU A 179 -4.56 7.82 12.21
N CYS A 180 -3.44 7.96 11.51
CA CYS A 180 -3.37 7.92 10.05
C CYS A 180 -2.59 6.69 9.59
N LEU A 181 -3.21 5.85 8.76
CA LEU A 181 -2.57 4.70 8.13
C LEU A 181 -2.40 4.98 6.64
N ASP A 182 -1.17 4.92 6.15
CA ASP A 182 -0.86 5.00 4.72
C ASP A 182 -0.59 3.61 4.13
N GLU A 183 -0.76 3.48 2.81
CA GLU A 183 -0.63 2.23 2.07
C GLU A 183 -1.52 1.09 2.63
N CYS A 184 -2.77 1.42 3.00
CA CYS A 184 -3.71 0.49 3.64
C CYS A 184 -3.95 -0.82 2.86
N SER A 185 -3.83 -0.81 1.54
CA SER A 185 -3.92 -2.00 0.69
C SER A 185 -2.85 -3.05 1.01
N THR A 186 -1.70 -2.64 1.55
CA THR A 186 -0.59 -3.54 1.91
C THR A 186 -0.70 -4.11 3.33
N ILE A 187 -1.69 -3.69 4.11
CA ILE A 187 -1.87 -4.09 5.51
C ILE A 187 -2.75 -5.34 5.58
N SER A 188 -2.25 -6.40 6.21
CA SER A 188 -3.00 -7.65 6.38
C SER A 188 -4.24 -7.47 7.26
N ASN A 189 -5.26 -8.32 7.05
CA ASN A 189 -6.45 -8.34 7.91
C ASN A 189 -6.06 -8.53 9.39
N ARG A 190 -5.14 -9.44 9.69
CA ARG A 190 -4.65 -9.71 11.04
C ARG A 190 -4.00 -8.49 11.69
N ASP A 191 -3.15 -7.78 10.95
CA ASP A 191 -2.48 -6.59 11.48
C ASP A 191 -3.45 -5.43 11.66
N MET A 192 -4.41 -5.27 10.75
CA MET A 192 -5.44 -4.23 10.90
C MET A 192 -6.35 -4.47 12.10
N VAL A 193 -6.76 -5.73 12.36
CA VAL A 193 -7.49 -6.09 13.60
C VAL A 193 -6.69 -5.66 14.83
N ARG A 194 -5.40 -6.01 14.90
CA ARG A 194 -4.52 -5.67 16.02
C ARG A 194 -4.33 -4.17 16.19
N VAL A 195 -4.18 -3.44 15.08
CA VAL A 195 -4.12 -1.97 15.10
C VAL A 195 -5.40 -1.39 15.69
N LEU A 196 -6.56 -1.81 15.20
CA LEU A 196 -7.85 -1.32 15.69
C LEU A 196 -8.17 -1.76 17.13
N GLN A 197 -7.62 -2.88 17.60
CA GLN A 197 -7.75 -3.31 18.99
C GLN A 197 -6.89 -2.47 19.94
N ARG A 198 -5.70 -2.06 19.48
CA ARG A 198 -4.74 -1.30 20.27
C ARG A 198 -5.02 0.20 20.27
N ALA A 199 -5.47 0.75 19.12
CA ALA A 199 -5.60 2.19 18.92
C ALA A 199 -6.64 2.82 19.87
N GLN A 200 -6.23 3.91 20.52
CA GLN A 200 -7.10 4.80 21.28
C GLN A 200 -7.08 6.17 20.59
N CYS A 201 -7.85 6.32 19.51
CA CYS A 201 -7.90 7.54 18.73
C CYS A 201 -9.32 8.07 18.57
N LYS A 202 -9.42 9.40 18.40
CA LYS A 202 -10.71 10.07 18.15
C LYS A 202 -11.10 10.05 16.70
N LEU A 203 -10.12 10.17 15.81
CA LEU A 203 -10.29 10.17 14.35
C LEU A 203 -9.34 9.16 13.72
N LEU A 204 -9.83 8.49 12.68
CA LEU A 204 -9.08 7.52 11.91
C LEU A 204 -9.01 7.94 10.44
N VAL A 205 -7.82 7.99 9.86
CA VAL A 205 -7.58 8.30 8.44
C VAL A 205 -6.93 7.10 7.79
N LEU A 206 -7.58 6.53 6.79
CA LEU A 206 -7.15 5.34 6.09
C LEU A 206 -6.88 5.69 4.62
N VAL A 207 -5.63 5.55 4.19
CA VAL A 207 -5.15 6.01 2.89
C VAL A 207 -4.57 4.85 2.10
N GLY A 208 -4.93 4.73 0.83
CA GLY A 208 -4.38 3.66 0.00
C GLY A 208 -4.90 3.68 -1.43
N ASP A 209 -4.57 2.62 -2.16
CA ASP A 209 -4.99 2.39 -3.53
C ASP A 209 -5.48 0.95 -3.66
N ILE A 210 -6.76 0.77 -3.96
CA ILE A 210 -7.39 -0.55 -4.09
C ILE A 210 -6.92 -1.35 -5.32
N TYR A 211 -6.19 -0.71 -6.23
CA TYR A 211 -5.62 -1.36 -7.43
C TYR A 211 -4.13 -1.69 -7.28
N GLN A 212 -3.50 -1.34 -6.14
CA GLN A 212 -2.14 -1.76 -5.84
C GLN A 212 -2.10 -3.21 -5.35
N ILE A 213 -0.89 -3.78 -5.36
CA ILE A 213 -0.63 -5.13 -4.83
C ILE A 213 -1.15 -5.22 -3.39
N GLU A 214 -1.95 -6.23 -3.14
CA GLU A 214 -2.46 -6.53 -1.80
C GLU A 214 -1.34 -6.98 -0.86
N SER A 215 -1.67 -7.08 0.41
CA SER A 215 -0.78 -7.55 1.45
C SER A 215 -0.20 -8.95 1.15
N ILE A 216 1.06 -9.20 1.52
CA ILE A 216 1.70 -10.53 1.43
C ILE A 216 0.92 -11.57 2.24
N LEU A 217 0.48 -11.21 3.44
CA LEU A 217 -0.52 -11.97 4.19
C LEU A 217 -1.90 -11.54 3.72
N PHE A 218 -2.91 -12.42 3.85
CA PHE A 218 -4.26 -12.11 3.39
C PHE A 218 -4.77 -10.77 3.93
N GLY A 219 -5.19 -9.87 3.04
CA GLY A 219 -5.52 -8.50 3.40
C GLY A 219 -6.40 -7.76 2.41
N ASN A 220 -7.66 -8.19 2.23
CA ASN A 220 -8.61 -7.52 1.34
C ASN A 220 -9.60 -6.57 2.06
N TRP A 221 -9.43 -6.35 3.37
CA TRP A 221 -10.33 -5.53 4.17
C TRP A 221 -10.53 -4.11 3.62
N PHE A 222 -9.48 -3.51 3.05
CA PHE A 222 -9.52 -2.14 2.55
C PHE A 222 -10.40 -2.00 1.30
N ASN A 223 -10.37 -3.01 0.42
CA ASN A 223 -11.26 -3.09 -0.74
C ASN A 223 -12.72 -3.36 -0.31
N ILE A 224 -12.93 -4.23 0.69
CA ILE A 224 -14.27 -4.48 1.24
C ILE A 224 -14.81 -3.20 1.90
N ALA A 225 -14.01 -2.48 2.68
CA ALA A 225 -14.40 -1.23 3.31
C ALA A 225 -14.87 -0.19 2.27
N TYR A 226 -14.18 -0.06 1.13
CA TYR A 226 -14.60 0.82 0.03
C TYR A 226 -16.06 0.57 -0.40
N LYS A 227 -16.49 -0.70 -0.42
CA LYS A 227 -17.84 -1.10 -0.89
C LYS A 227 -18.93 -0.93 0.16
N VAL A 228 -18.60 -1.01 1.45
CA VAL A 228 -19.59 -1.11 2.55
C VAL A 228 -19.62 0.10 3.48
N MET A 229 -18.65 1.00 3.39
CA MET A 229 -18.61 2.20 4.23
C MET A 229 -19.47 3.33 3.66
N PRO A 230 -19.97 4.26 4.50
CA PRO A 230 -20.74 5.40 4.05
C PRO A 230 -19.96 6.25 3.04
N LYS A 231 -20.59 6.62 1.92
CA LYS A 231 -19.92 7.38 0.84
C LYS A 231 -19.37 8.73 1.32
N ASP A 232 -19.99 9.36 2.30
CA ASP A 232 -19.52 10.63 2.87
C ASP A 232 -18.18 10.52 3.59
N SER A 233 -17.82 9.31 4.05
CA SER A 233 -16.51 9.04 4.67
C SER A 233 -15.42 8.67 3.66
N VAL A 234 -15.76 8.58 2.38
CA VAL A 234 -14.88 8.13 1.30
C VAL A 234 -14.55 9.28 0.37
N ALA A 235 -13.27 9.58 0.20
CA ALA A 235 -12.73 10.47 -0.82
C ALA A 235 -11.97 9.64 -1.86
N GLU A 236 -12.39 9.70 -3.09
CA GLU A 236 -11.69 9.08 -4.21
C GLU A 236 -10.99 10.17 -5.02
N LEU A 237 -9.64 10.11 -5.07
CA LEU A 237 -8.81 11.04 -5.82
C LEU A 237 -8.49 10.45 -7.18
N THR A 238 -9.08 11.03 -8.22
CA THR A 238 -9.02 10.49 -9.58
C THR A 238 -7.97 11.16 -10.46
N ARG A 239 -7.62 12.42 -10.17
CA ARG A 239 -6.70 13.20 -11.00
C ARG A 239 -5.24 12.91 -10.68
N PRO A 240 -4.45 12.36 -11.61
CA PRO A 240 -3.01 12.23 -11.44
C PRO A 240 -2.32 13.59 -11.57
N HIS A 241 -1.43 13.93 -10.62
CA HIS A 241 -0.61 15.15 -10.64
C HIS A 241 0.86 14.87 -10.95
N ARG A 242 1.24 13.59 -11.12
CA ARG A 242 2.63 13.19 -11.34
C ARG A 242 3.08 13.41 -12.78
N THR A 243 2.18 13.35 -13.76
CA THR A 243 2.45 13.57 -15.15
C THR A 243 1.29 14.26 -15.85
N THR A 244 1.59 15.06 -16.87
CA THR A 244 0.63 15.66 -17.79
C THR A 244 0.64 14.97 -19.15
N VAL A 245 1.52 13.98 -19.35
CA VAL A 245 1.65 13.22 -20.60
C VAL A 245 0.46 12.28 -20.75
N GLN A 246 -0.47 12.64 -21.64
CA GLN A 246 -1.75 11.93 -21.80
C GLN A 246 -1.56 10.45 -22.17
N GLY A 247 -0.60 10.12 -23.04
CA GLY A 247 -0.32 8.74 -23.42
C GLY A 247 0.15 7.88 -22.26
N LEU A 248 0.93 8.44 -21.32
CA LEU A 248 1.37 7.73 -20.13
C LEU A 248 0.22 7.50 -19.13
N ILE A 249 -0.67 8.48 -19.00
CA ILE A 249 -1.88 8.35 -18.16
C ILE A 249 -2.77 7.23 -18.73
N GLU A 250 -2.93 7.14 -20.04
CA GLU A 250 -3.72 6.10 -20.70
C GLU A 250 -3.12 4.70 -20.48
N VAL A 251 -1.79 4.56 -20.60
CA VAL A 251 -1.09 3.29 -20.27
C VAL A 251 -1.37 2.90 -18.83
N TRP A 252 -1.24 3.82 -17.87
CA TRP A 252 -1.49 3.52 -16.47
C TRP A 252 -2.92 3.04 -16.22
N ASN A 253 -3.90 3.68 -16.87
CA ASN A 253 -5.30 3.26 -16.73
C ASN A 253 -5.52 1.86 -17.31
N LYS A 254 -5.02 1.59 -18.53
CA LYS A 254 -5.14 0.28 -19.17
C LYS A 254 -4.46 -0.84 -18.39
N VAL A 255 -3.29 -0.58 -17.80
CA VAL A 255 -2.59 -1.55 -16.93
C VAL A 255 -3.35 -1.74 -15.61
N ARG A 256 -3.87 -0.67 -15.01
CA ARG A 256 -4.64 -0.70 -13.76
C ARG A 256 -5.94 -1.48 -13.90
N GLU A 257 -6.66 -1.28 -15.00
CA GLU A 257 -7.93 -1.94 -15.31
C GLU A 257 -7.75 -3.32 -15.96
N ILE A 258 -6.51 -3.72 -16.25
CA ILE A 258 -6.15 -4.99 -16.91
C ILE A 258 -6.92 -5.16 -18.23
N THR A 259 -7.08 -4.08 -19.02
CA THR A 259 -7.82 -4.12 -20.29
C THR A 259 -7.19 -5.11 -21.27
N GLU A 260 -8.00 -5.76 -22.12
CA GLU A 260 -7.51 -6.78 -23.06
C GLU A 260 -6.50 -6.22 -24.05
N ASP A 261 -6.68 -4.98 -24.50
CA ASP A 261 -5.85 -4.30 -25.50
C ASP A 261 -4.58 -3.64 -24.93
N ARG A 262 -4.29 -3.79 -23.63
CA ARG A 262 -3.17 -3.11 -22.95
C ARG A 262 -1.80 -3.38 -23.58
N LEU A 263 -1.53 -4.62 -24.00
CA LEU A 263 -0.25 -5.00 -24.60
C LEU A 263 -0.12 -4.40 -26.02
N GLU A 264 -1.18 -4.45 -26.80
CA GLU A 264 -1.23 -3.85 -28.12
C GLU A 264 -1.03 -2.33 -28.04
N PHE A 265 -1.68 -1.67 -27.09
CA PHE A 265 -1.54 -0.24 -26.86
C PHE A 265 -0.09 0.13 -26.48
N ILE A 266 0.54 -0.60 -25.55
CA ILE A 266 1.94 -0.40 -25.14
C ILE A 266 2.88 -0.50 -26.36
N THR A 267 2.68 -1.53 -27.19
CA THR A 267 3.52 -1.76 -28.36
C THR A 267 3.33 -0.69 -29.43
N ARG A 268 2.10 -0.32 -29.75
CA ARG A 268 1.79 0.72 -30.76
C ARG A 268 2.34 2.10 -30.37
N ASN A 269 2.42 2.41 -29.08
CA ASN A 269 2.94 3.68 -28.60
C ASN A 269 4.47 3.67 -28.36
N GLY A 270 5.18 2.63 -28.81
CA GLY A 270 6.64 2.54 -28.69
C GLY A 270 7.14 2.43 -27.24
N LEU A 271 6.29 1.94 -26.32
CA LEU A 271 6.61 1.78 -24.91
C LEU A 271 7.09 0.37 -24.57
N SER A 272 7.32 -0.46 -25.58
CA SER A 272 7.97 -1.76 -25.46
C SER A 272 9.13 -1.86 -26.45
N SER A 273 10.23 -2.45 -26.01
CA SER A 273 11.40 -2.75 -26.83
C SER A 273 12.01 -4.08 -26.42
N THR A 274 12.86 -4.63 -27.29
CA THR A 274 13.74 -5.74 -26.92
C THR A 274 14.84 -5.25 -25.99
N LEU A 275 15.34 -6.14 -25.12
CA LEU A 275 16.51 -5.83 -24.31
C LEU A 275 17.75 -5.89 -25.21
N ASP A 276 18.36 -4.75 -25.45
CA ASP A 276 19.58 -4.58 -26.25
C ASP A 276 20.52 -3.55 -25.62
N GLU A 277 21.55 -3.17 -26.35
CA GLU A 277 22.58 -2.23 -25.87
C GLU A 277 22.06 -0.82 -25.59
N SER A 278 20.85 -0.47 -26.03
CA SER A 278 20.24 0.84 -25.77
C SER A 278 20.03 1.10 -24.27
N ILE A 279 19.91 0.04 -23.45
CA ILE A 279 19.84 0.14 -21.99
C ILE A 279 21.06 0.84 -21.36
N PHE A 280 22.19 0.86 -22.07
CA PHE A 280 23.41 1.55 -21.60
C PHE A 280 23.40 3.05 -21.93
N SER A 281 22.52 3.50 -22.80
CA SER A 281 22.39 4.90 -23.24
C SER A 281 21.59 5.72 -22.21
N ARG A 282 21.98 5.65 -20.94
CA ARG A 282 21.30 6.37 -19.86
C ARG A 282 21.54 7.86 -19.99
N THR A 283 20.46 8.63 -19.89
CA THR A 283 20.51 10.09 -19.96
C THR A 283 20.45 10.74 -18.58
N GLU A 284 19.99 10.02 -17.55
CA GLU A 284 19.77 10.56 -16.20
C GLU A 284 20.33 9.65 -15.11
N GLU A 285 20.88 10.25 -14.03
CA GLU A 285 21.47 9.50 -12.91
C GLU A 285 20.44 8.72 -12.06
N ASP A 286 19.16 9.05 -12.17
CA ASP A 286 18.07 8.48 -11.35
C ASP A 286 17.27 7.37 -12.05
N GLU A 287 17.77 6.85 -13.17
CA GLU A 287 17.12 5.76 -13.89
C GLU A 287 17.22 4.43 -13.10
N ILE A 288 16.12 3.67 -13.04
CA ILE A 288 16.05 2.37 -12.36
C ILE A 288 15.42 1.36 -13.30
N VAL A 289 16.07 0.20 -13.43
CA VAL A 289 15.51 -0.97 -14.11
C VAL A 289 14.76 -1.84 -13.10
N LEU A 290 13.46 -2.03 -13.29
CA LEU A 290 12.63 -2.88 -12.46
C LEU A 290 12.54 -4.28 -13.05
N CYS A 291 12.97 -5.29 -12.30
CA CYS A 291 12.87 -6.70 -12.67
C CYS A 291 11.82 -7.40 -11.79
N LEU A 292 11.01 -8.26 -12.39
CA LEU A 292 9.96 -9.01 -11.69
C LEU A 292 10.49 -10.22 -10.92
N ASN A 293 11.63 -10.80 -11.37
CA ASN A 293 12.22 -12.02 -10.82
C ASN A 293 13.69 -11.81 -10.47
N TYR A 294 14.24 -12.66 -9.61
CA TYR A 294 15.68 -12.70 -9.33
C TYR A 294 16.46 -13.37 -10.45
N ASP A 295 15.93 -14.46 -11.01
CA ASP A 295 16.61 -15.32 -11.97
C ASP A 295 15.92 -15.29 -13.35
N GLY A 296 16.60 -15.86 -14.36
CA GLY A 296 16.16 -15.84 -15.75
C GLY A 296 16.75 -14.68 -16.56
N ILE A 297 16.44 -14.64 -17.85
CA ILE A 297 17.03 -13.68 -18.79
C ILE A 297 16.75 -12.23 -18.37
N TYR A 298 15.54 -11.95 -17.92
CA TYR A 298 15.11 -10.62 -17.43
C TYR A 298 15.12 -10.50 -15.91
N GLY A 299 15.75 -11.46 -15.21
CA GLY A 299 15.89 -11.42 -13.77
C GLY A 299 16.96 -10.44 -13.32
N ILE A 300 16.80 -9.90 -12.09
CA ILE A 300 17.70 -8.87 -11.55
C ILE A 300 19.17 -9.30 -11.54
N ASN A 301 19.46 -10.59 -11.27
CA ASN A 301 20.81 -11.11 -11.27
C ASN A 301 21.47 -11.05 -12.66
N ASN A 302 20.73 -11.38 -13.70
CA ASN A 302 21.23 -11.35 -15.07
C ASN A 302 21.32 -9.91 -15.62
N ILE A 303 20.32 -9.09 -15.38
CA ILE A 303 20.31 -7.68 -15.77
C ILE A 303 21.47 -6.92 -15.10
N ASN A 304 21.72 -7.13 -13.81
CA ASN A 304 22.86 -6.51 -13.12
C ASN A 304 24.18 -6.92 -13.72
N LYS A 305 24.39 -8.21 -14.08
CA LYS A 305 25.61 -8.67 -14.77
C LYS A 305 25.76 -8.03 -16.15
N PHE A 306 24.65 -7.94 -16.89
CA PHE A 306 24.63 -7.31 -18.20
C PHE A 306 25.00 -5.82 -18.09
N LEU A 307 24.39 -5.07 -17.17
CA LEU A 307 24.72 -3.66 -16.94
C LEU A 307 26.15 -3.47 -16.46
N GLN A 308 26.65 -4.35 -15.57
CA GLN A 308 28.03 -4.32 -15.09
C GLN A 308 29.05 -4.62 -16.19
N SER A 309 28.67 -5.41 -17.24
CA SER A 309 29.57 -5.72 -18.35
C SER A 309 30.05 -4.47 -19.10
N ASN A 310 29.22 -3.44 -19.14
CA ASN A 310 29.55 -2.14 -19.75
C ASN A 310 30.48 -1.27 -18.87
N ASN A 311 30.68 -1.60 -17.60
CA ASN A 311 31.62 -0.91 -16.73
C ASN A 311 33.03 -1.42 -16.99
N VAL A 312 33.92 -0.58 -17.51
CA VAL A 312 35.30 -0.92 -17.90
C VAL A 312 36.28 -0.95 -16.73
N ASN A 313 35.85 -0.53 -15.54
CA ASN A 313 36.71 -0.51 -14.37
C ASN A 313 37.10 -1.93 -13.90
N PRO A 314 38.25 -2.11 -13.24
CA PRO A 314 38.71 -3.40 -12.76
C PRO A 314 37.76 -4.01 -11.72
N SER A 315 37.61 -5.34 -11.77
CA SER A 315 36.75 -6.07 -10.85
C SER A 315 37.43 -6.26 -9.49
N ILE A 316 36.66 -6.08 -8.44
CA ILE A 316 36.99 -6.38 -7.04
C ILE A 316 36.15 -7.57 -6.62
N ASN A 317 36.78 -8.71 -6.32
CA ASN A 317 36.07 -9.92 -5.94
C ASN A 317 35.88 -9.99 -4.42
N TRP A 318 34.65 -10.26 -3.98
CA TRP A 318 34.32 -10.51 -2.58
C TRP A 318 33.52 -11.81 -2.47
N GLY A 319 34.20 -12.89 -2.13
CA GLY A 319 33.62 -14.24 -2.16
C GLY A 319 33.19 -14.63 -3.57
N VAL A 320 31.89 -14.93 -3.77
CA VAL A 320 31.34 -15.31 -5.07
C VAL A 320 30.82 -14.09 -5.87
N LEU A 321 30.90 -12.90 -5.29
CA LEU A 321 30.41 -11.66 -5.91
C LEU A 321 31.57 -10.86 -6.49
N SER A 322 31.34 -10.24 -7.62
CA SER A 322 32.28 -9.35 -8.29
C SER A 322 31.69 -7.96 -8.40
N TYR A 323 32.44 -6.97 -7.99
CA TYR A 323 32.06 -5.56 -8.00
C TYR A 323 33.06 -4.75 -8.81
N LYS A 324 32.65 -3.62 -9.35
CA LYS A 324 33.56 -2.68 -10.03
C LYS A 324 33.37 -1.28 -9.43
N VAL A 325 34.43 -0.49 -9.45
CA VAL A 325 34.36 0.92 -9.06
C VAL A 325 33.30 1.63 -9.93
N GLY A 326 32.41 2.39 -9.28
CA GLY A 326 31.28 3.05 -9.93
C GLY A 326 29.99 2.22 -9.99
N ASP A 327 30.04 0.92 -9.63
CA ASP A 327 28.81 0.12 -9.58
C ASP A 327 27.84 0.68 -8.56
N PRO A 328 26.54 0.79 -8.90
CA PRO A 328 25.52 1.17 -7.95
C PRO A 328 25.29 0.06 -6.94
N VAL A 329 25.09 0.42 -5.68
CA VAL A 329 24.77 -0.50 -4.59
C VAL A 329 23.52 -0.04 -3.87
N LEU A 330 22.76 -1.01 -3.38
CA LEU A 330 21.59 -0.79 -2.56
C LEU A 330 21.81 -1.44 -1.19
N PHE A 331 21.71 -0.66 -0.12
CA PHE A 331 21.85 -1.18 1.22
C PHE A 331 20.56 -1.84 1.69
N ASN A 332 20.65 -3.09 2.15
CA ASN A 332 19.52 -3.89 2.64
C ASN A 332 19.50 -4.03 4.18
N GLU A 333 20.34 -3.26 4.87
CA GLU A 333 20.50 -3.34 6.33
C GLU A 333 19.86 -2.12 7.00
N SER A 334 18.91 -2.32 7.91
CA SER A 334 18.17 -1.22 8.52
C SER A 334 18.62 -0.83 9.92
N ASN A 335 19.34 -1.71 10.64
CA ASN A 335 19.61 -1.50 12.07
C ASN A 335 21.10 -1.34 12.42
N ARG A 336 21.97 -2.05 11.71
CA ARG A 336 23.39 -2.17 12.08
C ARG A 336 24.18 -0.85 11.98
N PHE A 337 23.78 0.01 11.05
CA PHE A 337 24.49 1.25 10.74
C PHE A 337 23.59 2.50 10.83
N ALA A 338 22.42 2.36 11.47
CA ALA A 338 21.51 3.49 11.65
C ALA A 338 22.16 4.58 12.55
N PRO A 339 21.94 5.86 12.29
CA PRO A 339 21.06 6.43 11.23
C PRO A 339 21.78 6.68 9.89
N LEU A 340 23.09 6.39 9.78
CA LEU A 340 23.90 6.75 8.61
C LEU A 340 23.56 5.91 7.37
N VAL A 341 23.34 4.61 7.57
CA VAL A 341 22.94 3.69 6.51
C VAL A 341 21.61 3.06 6.89
N TYR A 342 20.66 3.08 5.98
CA TYR A 342 19.32 2.53 6.16
C TYR A 342 18.89 1.72 4.94
N ASN A 343 17.89 0.89 5.11
CA ASN A 343 17.38 0.02 4.05
C ASN A 343 16.92 0.86 2.82
N ASN A 344 17.30 0.40 1.63
CA ASN A 344 17.10 1.07 0.34
C ASN A 344 17.89 2.38 0.14
N LEU A 345 18.91 2.65 0.96
CA LEU A 345 19.86 3.72 0.65
C LEU A 345 20.68 3.33 -0.58
N LYS A 346 20.72 4.23 -1.58
CA LYS A 346 21.55 4.07 -2.76
C LYS A 346 22.98 4.57 -2.50
N GLY A 347 23.96 3.87 -3.02
CA GLY A 347 25.37 4.24 -2.99
C GLY A 347 26.09 3.86 -4.27
N LYS A 348 27.37 4.21 -4.38
CA LYS A 348 28.28 3.76 -5.44
C LYS A 348 29.54 3.20 -4.81
N ILE A 349 30.16 2.21 -5.44
CA ILE A 349 31.46 1.70 -5.05
C ILE A 349 32.53 2.71 -5.49
N LEU A 350 33.37 3.12 -4.55
CA LEU A 350 34.47 4.09 -4.77
C LEU A 350 35.78 3.39 -5.07
#